data_30f156c8d0db1055cc3be63fe3b04850
#
_entry.id   30f156c8d0db1055cc3be63fe3b04850
#
_cell.length_a   1.000
_cell.length_b   1.000
_cell.length_c   1.000
_cell.angle_alpha   90.00
_cell.angle_beta   90.00
_cell.angle_gamma   90.00
#
_symmetry.space_group_name_H-M   'P 1'
#
loop_
_entity.id
_entity.type
_entity.pdbx_description
1 polymer ?
#
loop_
_entity_poly.entity_id
_entity_poly.type
_entity_poly.pdbx_seq_one_letter_code
_entity_poly.pdbx_strand_id
1 'polypeptide(L)'
;VAIKIAPFDRYRTIDVVRAVAASGRTDVALYTGNDDAIVHDLVTPFPVRRNGHAATARIVGGLLGQWAVWTRHAVELLTRIKAIGEGPVPRNLLTEGAELTDANGAVFDAANRYAGCIPGIHEILRRQGLMRGTWTLDPREQLGPGQVDELDRVTAAYPWLTDDSFVAAHRDRWLS
;
A
#
# COMPACT_ATOMS: atom_id res chain seq x y z
N VAL A 1 5.22 -10.95 16.97
CA VAL A 1 6.24 -10.03 16.45
C VAL A 1 6.03 -9.90 14.94
N ALA A 2 6.37 -8.73 14.35
CA ALA A 2 6.24 -8.50 12.92
C ALA A 2 7.47 -7.81 12.33
N ILE A 3 7.71 -8.05 11.05
CA ILE A 3 8.73 -7.37 10.25
C ILE A 3 8.04 -6.67 9.09
N LYS A 4 8.27 -5.36 8.92
CA LYS A 4 7.92 -4.60 7.72
C LYS A 4 9.05 -4.73 6.71
N ILE A 5 8.72 -5.13 5.49
CA ILE A 5 9.64 -5.33 4.37
C ILE A 5 9.35 -4.21 3.36
N ALA A 6 10.26 -3.26 3.19
CA ALA A 6 10.07 -2.10 2.31
C ALA A 6 11.38 -1.70 1.59
N PRO A 7 12.07 -2.63 0.90
CA PRO A 7 13.29 -2.29 0.17
C PRO A 7 13.02 -1.71 -1.23
N PHE A 8 11.80 -1.74 -1.75
CA PHE A 8 11.45 -1.42 -3.15
C PHE A 8 12.29 -2.21 -4.17
N ASP A 9 12.59 -3.45 -3.81
CA ASP A 9 13.46 -4.37 -4.53
C ASP A 9 13.00 -5.80 -4.27
N ARG A 10 12.58 -6.50 -5.34
CA ARG A 10 12.06 -7.87 -5.23
C ARG A 10 13.10 -8.87 -4.73
N TYR A 11 14.37 -8.70 -5.11
CA TYR A 11 15.44 -9.59 -4.65
C TYR A 11 15.62 -9.47 -3.14
N ARG A 12 15.69 -8.25 -2.62
CA ARG A 12 15.81 -8.00 -1.18
C ARG A 12 14.56 -8.41 -0.40
N THR A 13 13.37 -8.22 -0.98
CA THR A 13 12.13 -8.72 -0.38
C THR A 13 12.19 -10.23 -0.18
N ILE A 14 12.61 -10.99 -1.21
CA ILE A 14 12.75 -12.44 -1.14
C ILE A 14 13.84 -12.84 -0.14
N ASP A 15 14.94 -12.11 -0.05
CA ASP A 15 16.01 -12.39 0.91
C ASP A 15 15.54 -12.28 2.36
N VAL A 16 14.73 -11.26 2.69
CA VAL A 16 14.14 -11.14 4.03
C VAL A 16 13.19 -12.30 4.33
N VAL A 17 12.30 -12.64 3.38
CA VAL A 17 11.37 -13.77 3.54
C VAL A 17 12.14 -15.08 3.79
N ARG A 18 13.21 -15.33 3.03
CA ARG A 18 14.07 -16.51 3.18
C ARG A 18 14.81 -16.52 4.52
N ALA A 19 15.34 -15.38 4.95
CA ALA A 19 16.05 -15.26 6.22
C ALA A 19 15.13 -15.57 7.41
N VAL A 20 13.90 -15.04 7.42
CA VAL A 20 12.92 -15.34 8.46
C VAL A 20 12.54 -16.83 8.45
N ALA A 21 12.33 -17.42 7.26
CA ALA A 21 12.05 -18.84 7.17
C ALA A 21 13.21 -19.70 7.68
N ALA A 22 14.46 -19.36 7.32
CA ALA A 22 15.67 -20.06 7.75
C ALA A 22 15.90 -19.98 9.26
N SER A 23 15.47 -18.91 9.91
CA SER A 23 15.56 -18.77 11.38
C SER A 23 14.64 -19.74 12.15
N GLY A 24 13.78 -20.48 11.46
CA GLY A 24 12.80 -21.38 12.08
C GLY A 24 11.65 -20.70 12.78
N ARG A 25 11.61 -19.36 12.84
CA ARG A 25 10.57 -18.57 13.52
C ARG A 25 9.25 -18.66 12.77
N THR A 26 8.18 -19.09 13.43
CA THR A 26 6.82 -19.16 12.90
C THR A 26 5.90 -18.09 13.47
N ASP A 27 6.37 -17.40 14.52
CA ASP A 27 5.66 -16.35 15.23
C ASP A 27 5.91 -14.95 14.65
N VAL A 28 6.73 -14.84 13.59
CA VAL A 28 7.05 -13.57 12.93
C VAL A 28 6.12 -13.35 11.74
N ALA A 29 5.23 -12.38 11.86
CA ALA A 29 4.39 -11.94 10.76
C ALA A 29 5.20 -11.04 9.78
N LEU A 30 5.04 -11.26 8.48
CA LEU A 30 5.67 -10.45 7.44
C LEU A 30 4.65 -9.47 6.87
N TYR A 31 5.03 -8.20 6.82
CA TYR A 31 4.22 -7.12 6.24
C TYR A 31 4.97 -6.45 5.10
N THR A 32 4.27 -6.17 3.99
CA THR A 32 4.84 -5.38 2.91
C THR A 32 4.80 -3.89 3.22
N GLY A 33 5.83 -3.18 2.82
CA GLY A 33 5.90 -1.73 2.71
C GLY A 33 6.32 -1.31 1.29
N ASN A 34 6.31 -2.26 0.33
CA ASN A 34 6.62 -2.02 -1.07
C ASN A 34 5.35 -1.50 -1.77
N ASP A 35 5.16 -0.20 -1.83
CA ASP A 35 3.98 0.42 -2.44
C ASP A 35 3.90 0.24 -3.96
N ASP A 36 5.01 -0.08 -4.60
CA ASP A 36 5.12 -0.45 -6.01
C ASP A 36 4.67 -1.89 -6.33
N ALA A 37 4.47 -2.73 -5.30
CA ALA A 37 4.21 -4.16 -5.49
C ALA A 37 3.25 -4.76 -4.45
N ILE A 38 2.31 -3.99 -3.89
CA ILE A 38 1.44 -4.38 -2.76
C ILE A 38 0.70 -5.68 -3.04
N VAL A 39 -0.08 -5.73 -4.13
CA VAL A 39 -0.90 -6.89 -4.46
C VAL A 39 -0.01 -8.11 -4.74
N HIS A 40 1.07 -7.93 -5.49
CA HIS A 40 2.03 -9.00 -5.75
C HIS A 40 2.60 -9.61 -4.47
N ASP A 41 2.99 -8.77 -3.51
CA ASP A 41 3.50 -9.25 -2.23
C ASP A 41 2.46 -10.03 -1.43
N LEU A 42 1.21 -9.56 -1.43
CA LEU A 42 0.13 -10.15 -0.65
C LEU A 42 -0.40 -11.46 -1.24
N VAL A 43 -0.39 -11.62 -2.57
CA VAL A 43 -0.89 -12.84 -3.22
C VAL A 43 0.19 -13.91 -3.42
N THR A 44 1.47 -13.57 -3.28
CA THR A 44 2.58 -14.50 -3.58
C THR A 44 2.79 -15.51 -2.45
N PRO A 45 2.65 -16.82 -2.70
CA PRO A 45 3.18 -17.84 -1.82
C PRO A 45 4.68 -17.99 -2.08
N PHE A 46 5.53 -17.59 -1.13
CA PHE A 46 6.97 -17.69 -1.29
C PHE A 46 7.46 -19.09 -0.92
N PRO A 47 8.02 -19.86 -1.87
CA PRO A 47 8.61 -21.17 -1.56
C PRO A 47 9.90 -20.95 -0.75
N VAL A 48 9.99 -21.57 0.41
CA VAL A 48 11.11 -21.43 1.33
C VAL A 48 11.54 -22.80 1.89
N ARG A 49 12.68 -22.83 2.58
CA ARG A 49 13.06 -23.97 3.41
C ARG A 49 13.07 -23.55 4.88
N ARG A 50 12.46 -24.38 5.71
CA ARG A 50 12.43 -24.22 7.16
C ARG A 50 12.93 -25.51 7.80
N ASN A 51 14.01 -25.44 8.59
CA ASN A 51 14.65 -26.62 9.18
C ASN A 51 14.95 -27.73 8.15
N GLY A 52 15.37 -27.34 6.95
CA GLY A 52 15.68 -28.28 5.86
C GLY A 52 14.46 -28.77 5.05
N HIS A 53 13.24 -28.55 5.49
CA HIS A 53 12.01 -28.98 4.84
C HIS A 53 11.41 -27.88 3.94
N ALA A 54 10.73 -28.30 2.85
CA ALA A 54 9.98 -27.39 2.02
C ALA A 54 8.83 -26.77 2.84
N ALA A 55 8.64 -25.47 2.71
CA ALA A 55 7.58 -24.71 3.38
C ALA A 55 7.16 -23.52 2.51
N THR A 56 6.06 -22.88 2.87
CA THR A 56 5.60 -21.65 2.24
C THR A 56 5.55 -20.54 3.26
N ALA A 57 6.09 -19.38 2.91
CA ALA A 57 5.92 -18.15 3.67
C ALA A 57 4.94 -17.23 2.93
N ARG A 58 4.24 -16.38 3.65
CA ARG A 58 3.32 -15.37 3.10
C ARG A 58 3.51 -14.04 3.79
N ILE A 59 3.38 -12.97 3.04
CA ILE A 59 3.18 -11.63 3.56
C ILE A 59 1.70 -11.48 3.88
N VAL A 60 1.37 -11.15 5.12
CA VAL A 60 -0.01 -11.25 5.66
C VAL A 60 -0.74 -9.92 5.74
N GLY A 61 -0.05 -8.83 5.43
CA GLY A 61 -0.61 -7.48 5.48
C GLY A 61 0.36 -6.44 4.97
N GLY A 62 -0.05 -5.17 4.99
CA GLY A 62 0.76 -4.05 4.58
C GLY A 62 0.86 -2.97 5.64
N LEU A 63 1.98 -2.26 5.66
CA LEU A 63 2.24 -1.06 6.44
C LEU A 63 2.78 0.01 5.49
N LEU A 64 1.89 0.72 4.83
CA LEU A 64 2.17 1.59 3.69
C LEU A 64 1.61 2.98 3.96
N GLY A 65 2.33 4.01 3.52
CA GLY A 65 1.88 5.39 3.63
C GLY A 65 0.59 5.65 2.85
N GLN A 66 0.44 5.07 1.67
CA GLN A 66 -0.78 5.19 0.86
C GLN A 66 -2.03 4.69 1.60
N TRP A 67 -1.94 3.68 2.45
CA TRP A 67 -3.08 3.20 3.23
C TRP A 67 -3.51 4.14 4.36
N ALA A 68 -2.87 5.29 4.50
CA ALA A 68 -3.36 6.41 5.30
C ALA A 68 -4.53 7.16 4.63
N VAL A 69 -4.73 6.95 3.32
CA VAL A 69 -5.84 7.45 2.52
C VAL A 69 -6.56 6.28 1.86
N TRP A 70 -7.83 6.44 1.50
CA TRP A 70 -8.67 5.40 0.89
C TRP A 70 -8.67 4.08 1.67
N THR A 71 -8.57 4.20 2.99
CA THR A 71 -8.31 3.09 3.91
C THR A 71 -9.38 2.01 3.87
N ARG A 72 -10.64 2.39 3.62
CA ARG A 72 -11.74 1.43 3.49
C ARG A 72 -11.45 0.42 2.38
N HIS A 73 -11.09 0.91 1.18
CA HIS A 73 -10.82 0.02 0.05
C HIS A 73 -9.53 -0.79 0.23
N ALA A 74 -8.53 -0.25 0.92
CA ALA A 74 -7.35 -1.01 1.31
C ALA A 74 -7.71 -2.21 2.19
N VAL A 75 -8.60 -2.03 3.17
CA VAL A 75 -9.11 -3.11 4.04
C VAL A 75 -9.94 -4.14 3.24
N GLU A 76 -10.80 -3.67 2.34
CA GLU A 76 -11.61 -4.53 1.47
C GLU A 76 -10.73 -5.36 0.52
N LEU A 77 -9.70 -4.74 -0.08
CA LEU A 77 -8.72 -5.41 -0.92
C LEU A 77 -7.98 -6.52 -0.15
N LEU A 78 -7.47 -6.22 1.03
CA LEU A 78 -6.80 -7.20 1.88
C LEU A 78 -7.73 -8.35 2.26
N THR A 79 -9.01 -8.07 2.54
CA THR A 79 -10.02 -9.08 2.85
C THR A 79 -10.25 -10.01 1.65
N ARG A 80 -10.39 -9.47 0.44
CA ARG A 80 -10.52 -10.25 -0.80
C ARG A 80 -9.30 -11.12 -1.04
N ILE A 81 -8.09 -10.58 -0.85
CA ILE A 81 -6.84 -11.34 -1.01
C ILE A 81 -6.77 -12.49 -0.03
N LYS A 82 -7.12 -12.26 1.24
CA LYS A 82 -7.14 -13.34 2.26
C LYS A 82 -8.16 -14.43 1.94
N ALA A 83 -9.28 -14.09 1.34
CA ALA A 83 -10.32 -15.05 0.95
C ALA A 83 -9.88 -16.00 -0.18
N ILE A 84 -8.86 -15.65 -0.98
CA ILE A 84 -8.31 -16.53 -2.03
C ILE A 84 -7.69 -17.80 -1.42
N GLY A 85 -7.07 -17.70 -0.24
CA GLY A 85 -6.39 -18.82 0.42
C GLY A 85 -5.32 -19.47 -0.48
N GLU A 86 -5.47 -20.74 -0.76
CA GLU A 86 -4.60 -21.52 -1.67
C GLU A 86 -5.16 -21.60 -3.10
N GLY A 87 -6.24 -20.91 -3.40
CA GLY A 87 -6.89 -20.90 -4.71
C GLY A 87 -6.12 -20.12 -5.76
N PRO A 88 -6.56 -20.18 -7.03
CA PRO A 88 -5.96 -19.44 -8.12
C PRO A 88 -6.18 -17.94 -7.92
N VAL A 89 -5.15 -17.14 -8.20
CA VAL A 89 -5.24 -15.68 -8.13
C VAL A 89 -6.06 -15.16 -9.34
N PRO A 90 -7.16 -14.45 -9.12
CA PRO A 90 -7.94 -13.87 -10.20
C PRO A 90 -7.11 -12.85 -10.99
N ARG A 91 -7.17 -12.93 -12.33
CA ARG A 91 -6.38 -12.04 -13.19
C ARG A 91 -6.68 -10.55 -12.98
N ASN A 92 -7.94 -10.20 -12.74
CA ASN A 92 -8.33 -8.82 -12.46
C ASN A 92 -7.64 -8.24 -11.23
N LEU A 93 -7.32 -9.07 -10.24
CA LEU A 93 -6.59 -8.60 -9.05
C LEU A 93 -5.16 -8.13 -9.39
N LEU A 94 -4.53 -8.72 -10.40
CA LEU A 94 -3.23 -8.25 -10.91
C LEU A 94 -3.37 -6.91 -11.65
N THR A 95 -4.46 -6.70 -12.37
CA THR A 95 -4.79 -5.41 -12.99
C THR A 95 -5.03 -4.34 -11.93
N GLU A 96 -5.85 -4.63 -10.93
CA GLU A 96 -6.06 -3.74 -9.78
C GLU A 96 -4.74 -3.41 -9.07
N GLY A 97 -3.81 -4.37 -9.01
CA GLY A 97 -2.46 -4.16 -8.46
C GLY A 97 -1.63 -3.16 -9.28
N ALA A 98 -1.72 -3.20 -10.60
CA ALA A 98 -1.06 -2.23 -11.47
C ALA A 98 -1.68 -0.83 -11.36
N GLU A 99 -3.01 -0.75 -11.29
CA GLU A 99 -3.75 0.52 -11.07
C GLU A 99 -3.39 1.14 -9.72
N LEU A 100 -3.29 0.31 -8.67
CA LEU A 100 -2.85 0.75 -7.35
C LEU A 100 -1.42 1.29 -7.37
N THR A 101 -0.51 0.64 -8.09
CA THR A 101 0.87 1.11 -8.25
C THR A 101 0.93 2.44 -8.98
N ASP A 102 0.13 2.63 -10.04
CA ASP A 102 0.03 3.91 -10.75
C ASP A 102 -0.53 5.01 -9.83
N ALA A 103 -1.58 4.71 -9.07
CA ALA A 103 -2.13 5.66 -8.09
C ALA A 103 -1.09 6.03 -7.02
N ASN A 104 -0.30 5.07 -6.53
CA ASN A 104 0.79 5.33 -5.59
C ASN A 104 1.88 6.22 -6.20
N GLY A 105 2.16 6.06 -7.50
CA GLY A 105 3.08 6.95 -8.22
C GLY A 105 2.67 8.42 -8.15
N ALA A 106 1.37 8.70 -8.26
CA ALA A 106 0.81 10.04 -8.12
C ALA A 106 0.80 10.52 -6.66
N VAL A 107 0.34 9.69 -5.73
CA VAL A 107 0.25 10.04 -4.29
C VAL A 107 1.62 10.34 -3.71
N PHE A 108 2.62 9.55 -4.07
CA PHE A 108 3.98 9.69 -3.54
C PHE A 108 4.91 10.55 -4.39
N ASP A 109 4.41 11.10 -5.50
CA ASP A 109 5.20 11.96 -6.36
C ASP A 109 6.46 11.27 -6.92
N ALA A 110 6.29 10.07 -7.44
CA ALA A 110 7.39 9.26 -7.96
C ALA A 110 8.14 9.99 -9.10
N ALA A 111 7.43 10.77 -9.92
CA ALA A 111 8.00 11.55 -11.00
C ALA A 111 9.01 12.61 -10.52
N ASN A 112 8.83 13.14 -9.30
CA ASN A 112 9.70 14.13 -8.67
C ASN A 112 10.55 13.53 -7.54
N ARG A 113 10.91 12.25 -7.65
CA ARG A 113 11.76 11.53 -6.68
C ARG A 113 11.19 11.53 -5.26
N TYR A 114 9.87 11.41 -5.17
CA TYR A 114 9.13 11.34 -3.90
C TYR A 114 9.18 12.62 -3.04
N ALA A 115 9.53 13.77 -3.63
CA ALA A 115 9.61 15.04 -2.91
C ALA A 115 8.24 15.47 -2.36
N GLY A 116 7.16 15.20 -3.10
CA GLY A 116 5.78 15.49 -2.71
C GLY A 116 5.06 14.35 -1.98
N CYS A 117 5.77 13.38 -1.43
CA CYS A 117 5.18 12.16 -0.83
C CYS A 117 4.19 12.49 0.31
N ILE A 118 4.61 13.23 1.31
CA ILE A 118 3.74 13.60 2.45
C ILE A 118 2.66 14.59 2.02
N PRO A 119 2.97 15.69 1.30
CA PRO A 119 1.96 16.60 0.79
C PRO A 119 0.90 15.94 -0.10
N GLY A 120 1.26 14.91 -0.88
CA GLY A 120 0.31 14.14 -1.70
C GLY A 120 -0.73 13.41 -0.87
N ILE A 121 -0.31 12.74 0.21
CA ILE A 121 -1.24 12.14 1.19
C ILE A 121 -2.13 13.23 1.81
N HIS A 122 -1.54 14.34 2.25
CA HIS A 122 -2.27 15.44 2.86
C HIS A 122 -3.28 16.08 1.88
N GLU A 123 -2.97 16.14 0.58
CA GLU A 123 -3.89 16.65 -0.42
C GLU A 123 -5.14 15.79 -0.54
N ILE A 124 -5.02 14.46 -0.52
CA ILE A 124 -6.17 13.57 -0.51
C ILE A 124 -7.00 13.78 0.76
N LEU A 125 -6.36 13.82 1.94
CA LEU A 125 -7.05 14.08 3.20
C LEU A 125 -7.74 15.46 3.20
N ARG A 126 -7.12 16.48 2.57
CA ARG A 126 -7.71 17.80 2.39
C ARG A 126 -8.96 17.76 1.50
N ARG A 127 -8.90 17.05 0.37
CA ARG A 127 -10.05 16.83 -0.53
C ARG A 127 -11.20 16.14 0.19
N GLN A 128 -10.90 15.21 1.07
CA GLN A 128 -11.89 14.52 1.91
C GLN A 128 -12.40 15.38 3.10
N GLY A 129 -11.82 16.57 3.33
CA GLY A 129 -12.18 17.46 4.43
C GLY A 129 -11.68 17.01 5.80
N LEU A 130 -10.72 16.07 5.85
CA LEU A 130 -10.06 15.59 7.06
C LEU A 130 -8.87 16.47 7.47
N MET A 131 -8.31 17.23 6.53
CA MET A 131 -7.28 18.23 6.78
C MET A 131 -7.66 19.58 6.16
N ARG A 132 -7.12 20.66 6.73
CA ARG A 132 -7.37 22.04 6.24
C ARG A 132 -6.37 22.49 5.18
N GLY A 133 -5.25 21.75 4.99
CA GLY A 133 -4.20 22.08 4.05
C GLY A 133 -3.21 20.93 3.89
N THR A 134 -2.14 21.17 3.12
CA THR A 134 -1.13 20.17 2.77
C THR A 134 0.21 20.40 3.47
N TRP A 135 0.25 21.29 4.46
CA TRP A 135 1.48 21.62 5.18
C TRP A 135 2.09 20.41 5.88
N THR A 136 3.41 20.45 5.98
CA THR A 136 4.25 19.44 6.64
C THR A 136 5.09 20.09 7.73
N LEU A 137 5.87 19.30 8.47
CA LEU A 137 6.80 19.83 9.48
C LEU A 137 7.96 20.62 8.86
N ASP A 138 8.41 20.22 7.66
CA ASP A 138 9.37 20.99 6.88
C ASP A 138 8.62 21.79 5.80
N PRO A 139 8.58 23.12 5.86
CA PRO A 139 7.84 23.93 4.89
C PRO A 139 8.36 23.83 3.45
N ARG A 140 9.52 23.21 3.24
CA ARG A 140 10.07 22.92 1.91
C ARG A 140 9.42 21.69 1.27
N GLU A 141 8.83 20.81 2.06
CA GLU A 141 8.05 19.69 1.54
C GLU A 141 6.69 20.19 1.06
N GLN A 142 6.54 20.29 -0.24
CA GLN A 142 5.34 20.75 -0.93
C GLN A 142 4.95 19.77 -2.02
N LEU A 143 3.73 19.90 -2.55
CA LEU A 143 3.33 19.16 -3.73
C LEU A 143 4.31 19.41 -4.88
N GLY A 144 4.73 18.33 -5.52
CA GLY A 144 5.63 18.40 -6.67
C GLY A 144 4.98 19.01 -7.90
N PRO A 145 5.79 19.48 -8.87
CA PRO A 145 5.27 19.98 -10.15
C PRO A 145 4.38 18.93 -10.85
N GLY A 146 3.15 19.29 -11.19
CA GLY A 146 2.18 18.41 -11.86
C GLY A 146 1.53 17.34 -10.98
N GLN A 147 1.90 17.24 -9.70
CA GLN A 147 1.36 16.20 -8.81
C GLN A 147 -0.16 16.33 -8.60
N VAL A 148 -0.70 17.56 -8.57
CA VAL A 148 -2.15 17.77 -8.44
C VAL A 148 -2.89 17.18 -9.64
N ASP A 149 -2.40 17.43 -10.85
CA ASP A 149 -2.99 16.90 -12.09
C ASP A 149 -2.94 15.37 -12.12
N GLU A 150 -1.83 14.77 -11.63
CA GLU A 150 -1.69 13.33 -11.52
C GLU A 150 -2.66 12.74 -10.48
N LEU A 151 -2.86 13.40 -9.34
CA LEU A 151 -3.87 13.00 -8.37
C LEU A 151 -5.29 13.06 -8.96
N ASP A 152 -5.59 14.09 -9.76
CA ASP A 152 -6.87 14.20 -10.47
C ASP A 152 -7.04 13.07 -11.49
N ARG A 153 -5.98 12.76 -12.24
CA ARG A 153 -5.96 11.68 -13.22
C ARG A 153 -6.27 10.33 -12.59
N VAL A 154 -5.53 9.95 -11.54
CA VAL A 154 -5.69 8.61 -10.92
C VAL A 154 -7.02 8.50 -10.18
N THR A 155 -7.51 9.57 -9.56
CA THR A 155 -8.82 9.60 -8.90
C THR A 155 -9.95 9.38 -9.90
N ALA A 156 -9.86 9.98 -11.09
CA ALA A 156 -10.83 9.80 -12.17
C ALA A 156 -10.70 8.42 -12.84
N ALA A 157 -9.47 7.92 -13.03
CA ALA A 157 -9.21 6.65 -13.70
C ALA A 157 -9.59 5.43 -12.83
N TYR A 158 -9.39 5.53 -11.52
CA TYR A 158 -9.55 4.41 -10.59
C TYR A 158 -10.55 4.71 -9.46
N PRO A 159 -11.84 4.95 -9.78
CA PRO A 159 -12.84 5.33 -8.77
C PRO A 159 -13.05 4.25 -7.69
N TRP A 160 -12.67 3.00 -7.97
CA TRP A 160 -12.74 1.91 -7.01
C TRP A 160 -11.74 2.05 -5.84
N LEU A 161 -10.68 2.87 -5.99
CA LEU A 161 -9.72 3.15 -4.92
C LEU A 161 -10.24 4.20 -3.94
N THR A 162 -11.12 5.10 -4.38
CA THR A 162 -11.55 6.23 -3.55
C THR A 162 -12.67 5.84 -2.60
N ASP A 163 -12.62 6.35 -1.37
CA ASP A 163 -13.64 6.12 -0.35
C ASP A 163 -14.32 7.43 0.13
N ASP A 164 -14.37 8.44 -0.73
CA ASP A 164 -14.82 9.80 -0.40
C ASP A 164 -16.24 9.83 0.15
N SER A 165 -17.16 9.04 -0.42
CA SER A 165 -18.54 8.94 0.06
C SER A 165 -18.62 8.35 1.47
N PHE A 166 -17.78 7.36 1.77
CA PHE A 166 -17.68 6.78 3.11
C PHE A 166 -17.12 7.79 4.11
N VAL A 167 -16.04 8.49 3.74
CA VAL A 167 -15.46 9.55 4.57
C VAL A 167 -16.48 10.65 4.83
N ALA A 168 -17.17 11.14 3.80
CA ALA A 168 -18.20 12.18 3.93
C ALA A 168 -19.32 11.79 4.89
N ALA A 169 -19.74 10.52 4.86
CA ALA A 169 -20.80 10.01 5.75
C ALA A 169 -20.37 9.91 7.24
N HIS A 170 -19.07 9.90 7.52
CA HIS A 170 -18.55 9.66 8.88
C HIS A 170 -17.71 10.81 9.44
N ARG A 171 -17.24 11.71 8.58
CA ARG A 171 -16.27 12.77 8.90
C ARG A 171 -16.69 13.61 10.11
N ASP A 172 -17.94 14.08 10.13
CA ASP A 172 -18.38 14.99 11.16
C ASP A 172 -18.37 14.33 12.55
N ARG A 173 -18.66 13.02 12.60
CA ARG A 173 -18.55 12.23 13.84
C ARG A 173 -17.10 12.02 14.27
N TRP A 174 -16.17 11.92 13.31
CA TRP A 174 -14.75 11.70 13.64
C TRP A 174 -14.05 12.97 14.10
N LEU A 175 -14.54 14.13 13.67
CA LEU A 175 -13.94 15.44 13.97
C LEU A 175 -14.66 16.20 15.10
N SER A 176 -15.70 15.61 15.73
CA SER A 176 -16.46 16.18 16.86
C SER A 176 -15.78 16.04 18.22
#